data_5942c71cbd378395224ab10b30077f2b
#
_entry.id   5942c71cbd378395224ab10b30077f2b
#
_cell.length_a   1.000
_cell.length_b   1.000
_cell.length_c   1.000
_cell.angle_alpha   90.00
_cell.angle_beta   90.00
_cell.angle_gamma   90.00
#
_symmetry.space_group_name_H-M   'P 1'
#
loop_
_entity.id
_entity.type
_entity.pdbx_description
1 polymer ?
#
loop_
_entity_poly.entity_id
_entity_poly.type
_entity_poly.pdbx_seq_one_letter_code
_entity_poly.pdbx_strand_id
1 'polypeptide(L)'
;MLFSPTSLHIPNNFLSLAVSILCWLITAGVLAVAISKTNKSLGERQVPLMGIMAAFIFAAQMINFPVAGGTSGHLVGGVLVAILLGPWAGMLVMTAVVAVQGLLFQDGGLLEMGANILNMGILTAVIGYGLYRAVTTQSRAAKLATIGFAAWLSVMASALATSLEIWLSGNARLEIIIPAMLIVHALIGIGEALITVAALGFILRTRPDLMGETSASAQGGRGWIFAGVSISLVVVLLSPLASADPDGLERVAIDLGFINVARSGPFELLPDYTLPFLGETPFSTIAAGVIGMLIVLIIAFMFGKATQSRKS
;
A
#
# COMPACT_ATOMS: atom_id res chain seq x y z
N MET A 1 16.47 23.78 -12.01
CA MET A 1 15.66 22.60 -12.37
C MET A 1 14.87 22.30 -11.11
N LEU A 2 13.59 22.59 -11.14
CA LEU A 2 12.68 22.24 -10.03
C LEU A 2 12.54 20.73 -10.07
N PHE A 3 13.02 20.06 -9.04
CA PHE A 3 12.73 18.66 -8.82
C PHE A 3 11.22 18.56 -8.65
N SER A 4 10.54 17.89 -9.58
CA SER A 4 9.18 17.43 -9.31
C SER A 4 9.26 16.49 -8.12
N PRO A 5 8.53 16.77 -7.05
CA PRO A 5 8.54 15.90 -5.90
C PRO A 5 7.80 14.61 -6.20
N THR A 6 8.42 13.55 -5.90
CA THR A 6 8.07 12.63 -4.84
C THR A 6 7.15 11.51 -5.27
N SER A 7 7.69 10.63 -6.12
CA SER A 7 7.15 9.27 -6.18
C SER A 7 7.33 8.64 -4.80
N LEU A 8 6.23 8.29 -4.13
CA LEU A 8 6.23 7.59 -2.82
C LEU A 8 6.70 6.13 -2.94
N HIS A 9 6.87 5.65 -4.16
CA HIS A 9 7.30 4.30 -4.51
C HIS A 9 8.61 4.33 -5.29
N ILE A 10 9.21 3.17 -5.56
CA ILE A 10 10.43 3.10 -6.38
C ILE A 10 10.17 3.74 -7.73
N PRO A 11 10.81 4.89 -8.04
CA PRO A 11 10.56 5.63 -9.28
C PRO A 11 11.22 4.97 -10.49
N ASN A 12 10.86 5.46 -11.69
CA ASN A 12 11.47 4.98 -12.92
C ASN A 12 12.99 5.12 -12.89
N ASN A 13 13.69 4.08 -13.35
CA ASN A 13 15.14 3.99 -13.50
C ASN A 13 15.95 3.80 -12.19
N PHE A 14 15.27 3.66 -11.05
CA PHE A 14 15.96 3.26 -9.80
C PHE A 14 16.43 1.81 -9.83
N LEU A 15 15.80 0.98 -10.63
CA LEU A 15 16.21 -0.40 -10.82
C LEU A 15 16.74 -0.63 -12.23
N SER A 16 17.73 -1.52 -12.35
CA SER A 16 18.17 -1.99 -13.66
C SER A 16 17.07 -2.81 -14.34
N LEU A 17 17.04 -2.81 -15.65
CA LEU A 17 16.05 -3.58 -16.43
C LEU A 17 16.00 -5.06 -16.00
N ALA A 18 17.15 -5.66 -15.70
CA ALA A 18 17.25 -7.06 -15.27
C ALA A 18 16.55 -7.28 -13.92
N VAL A 19 16.75 -6.39 -12.94
CA VAL A 19 16.10 -6.46 -11.63
C VAL A 19 14.61 -6.21 -11.76
N SER A 20 14.19 -5.21 -12.54
CA SER A 20 12.77 -4.93 -12.80
C SER A 20 12.06 -6.13 -13.44
N ILE A 21 12.66 -6.76 -14.45
CA ILE A 21 12.11 -7.97 -15.09
C ILE A 21 12.00 -9.13 -14.07
N LEU A 22 13.03 -9.35 -13.26
CA LEU A 22 13.00 -10.37 -12.22
C LEU A 22 11.84 -10.16 -11.23
N CYS A 23 11.69 -8.93 -10.73
CA CYS A 23 10.58 -8.56 -9.83
C CYS A 23 9.22 -8.76 -10.51
N TRP A 24 9.07 -8.39 -11.78
CA TRP A 24 7.85 -8.65 -12.54
C TRP A 24 7.54 -10.14 -12.71
N LEU A 25 8.53 -10.97 -12.98
CA LEU A 25 8.33 -12.42 -13.11
C LEU A 25 7.87 -13.04 -11.78
N ILE A 26 8.50 -12.66 -10.67
CA ILE A 26 8.10 -13.10 -9.33
C ILE A 26 6.67 -12.63 -9.03
N THR A 27 6.40 -11.35 -9.20
CA THR A 27 5.10 -10.73 -8.95
C THR A 27 4.01 -11.40 -9.79
N ALA A 28 4.21 -11.55 -11.09
CA ALA A 28 3.24 -12.18 -11.98
C ALA A 28 2.96 -13.64 -11.58
N GLY A 29 4.00 -14.40 -11.22
CA GLY A 29 3.85 -15.79 -10.73
C GLY A 29 3.01 -15.84 -9.44
N VAL A 30 3.30 -14.99 -8.45
CA VAL A 30 2.54 -14.95 -7.19
C VAL A 30 1.11 -14.48 -7.43
N LEU A 31 0.89 -13.45 -8.27
CA LEU A 31 -0.46 -12.97 -8.57
C LEU A 31 -1.30 -14.01 -9.32
N ALA A 32 -0.71 -14.79 -10.21
CA ALA A 32 -1.42 -15.91 -10.84
C ALA A 32 -1.93 -16.94 -9.81
N VAL A 33 -1.09 -17.26 -8.80
CA VAL A 33 -1.51 -18.10 -7.67
C VAL A 33 -2.58 -17.38 -6.83
N ALA A 34 -2.41 -16.10 -6.53
CA ALA A 34 -3.36 -15.30 -5.74
C ALA A 34 -4.74 -15.29 -6.40
N ILE A 35 -4.83 -15.07 -7.71
CA ILE A 35 -6.09 -15.14 -8.47
C ILE A 35 -6.72 -16.54 -8.33
N SER A 36 -5.95 -17.60 -8.56
CA SER A 36 -6.44 -18.99 -8.45
C SER A 36 -6.97 -19.33 -7.06
N LYS A 37 -6.28 -18.87 -6.01
CA LYS A 37 -6.69 -19.12 -4.60
C LYS A 37 -7.91 -18.28 -4.22
N THR A 38 -7.94 -17.01 -4.64
CA THR A 38 -9.07 -16.11 -4.39
C THR A 38 -10.34 -16.62 -5.06
N ASN A 39 -10.27 -17.12 -6.29
CA ASN A 39 -11.41 -17.73 -7.00
C ASN A 39 -12.06 -18.89 -6.22
N LYS A 40 -11.30 -19.60 -5.38
CA LYS A 40 -11.80 -20.74 -4.60
C LYS A 40 -12.38 -20.35 -3.24
N SER A 41 -11.96 -19.22 -2.67
CA SER A 41 -12.23 -18.87 -1.27
C SER A 41 -13.09 -17.62 -1.09
N LEU A 42 -13.25 -16.75 -2.12
CA LEU A 42 -13.89 -15.46 -1.98
C LEU A 42 -15.38 -15.58 -1.68
N GLY A 43 -15.82 -15.01 -0.55
CA GLY A 43 -17.23 -14.89 -0.16
C GLY A 43 -17.89 -13.63 -0.72
N GLU A 44 -19.23 -13.60 -0.78
CA GLU A 44 -19.99 -12.46 -1.31
C GLU A 44 -19.71 -11.13 -0.60
N ARG A 45 -19.47 -11.19 0.72
CA ARG A 45 -19.15 -10.00 1.52
C ARG A 45 -17.74 -9.47 1.28
N GLN A 46 -16.84 -10.32 0.83
CA GLN A 46 -15.44 -9.92 0.60
C GLN A 46 -15.29 -9.06 -0.66
N VAL A 47 -16.18 -9.22 -1.65
CA VAL A 47 -16.12 -8.42 -2.90
C VAL A 47 -16.27 -6.92 -2.64
N PRO A 48 -17.33 -6.43 -1.98
CA PRO A 48 -17.41 -5.01 -1.61
C PRO A 48 -16.27 -4.58 -0.68
N LEU A 49 -15.81 -5.46 0.23
CA LEU A 49 -14.72 -5.15 1.14
C LEU A 49 -13.40 -4.94 0.39
N MET A 50 -13.13 -5.68 -0.69
CA MET A 50 -11.97 -5.44 -1.55
C MET A 50 -11.97 -4.02 -2.13
N GLY A 51 -13.12 -3.57 -2.66
CA GLY A 51 -13.24 -2.20 -3.18
C GLY A 51 -13.04 -1.13 -2.12
N ILE A 52 -13.68 -1.30 -0.95
CA ILE A 52 -13.56 -0.35 0.17
C ILE A 52 -12.12 -0.29 0.67
N MET A 53 -11.47 -1.44 0.83
CA MET A 53 -10.07 -1.49 1.29
C MET A 53 -9.13 -0.86 0.27
N ALA A 54 -9.35 -1.10 -1.03
CA ALA A 54 -8.57 -0.43 -2.07
C ALA A 54 -8.72 1.10 -2.00
N ALA A 55 -9.95 1.60 -1.87
CA ALA A 55 -10.24 3.02 -1.72
C ALA A 55 -9.58 3.62 -0.48
N PHE A 56 -9.68 2.92 0.67
CA PHE A 56 -9.07 3.37 1.92
C PHE A 56 -7.54 3.41 1.85
N ILE A 57 -6.92 2.34 1.34
CA ILE A 57 -5.45 2.28 1.23
C ILE A 57 -4.94 3.34 0.26
N PHE A 58 -5.56 3.49 -0.90
CA PHE A 58 -5.21 4.54 -1.85
C PHE A 58 -5.26 5.92 -1.20
N ALA A 59 -6.37 6.25 -0.52
CA ALA A 59 -6.53 7.52 0.16
C ALA A 59 -5.51 7.73 1.29
N ALA A 60 -5.24 6.69 2.08
CA ALA A 60 -4.29 6.75 3.19
C ALA A 60 -2.84 6.88 2.73
N GLN A 61 -2.48 6.29 1.59
CA GLN A 61 -1.15 6.42 1.00
C GLN A 61 -0.88 7.81 0.43
N MET A 62 -1.90 8.59 0.09
CA MET A 62 -1.72 10.00 -0.28
C MET A 62 -1.30 10.90 0.89
N ILE A 63 -1.41 10.43 2.13
CA ILE A 63 -1.10 11.23 3.32
C ILE A 63 0.26 10.82 3.86
N ASN A 64 1.26 11.63 3.57
CA ASN A 64 2.56 11.54 4.22
C ASN A 64 2.49 12.15 5.61
N PHE A 65 2.88 11.40 6.62
CA PHE A 65 3.05 11.90 7.98
C PHE A 65 4.53 12.24 8.25
N PRO A 66 4.82 13.33 8.98
CA PRO A 66 6.19 13.72 9.26
C PRO A 66 6.87 12.70 10.18
N VAL A 67 8.13 12.43 9.88
CA VAL A 67 9.02 11.57 10.66
C VAL A 67 10.27 12.36 11.06
N ALA A 68 10.98 11.92 12.09
CA ALA A 68 12.20 12.62 12.54
C ALA A 68 13.25 12.70 11.42
N GLY A 69 14.04 13.77 11.44
CA GLY A 69 15.14 13.96 10.50
C GLY A 69 14.75 14.63 9.17
N GLY A 70 13.61 15.34 9.10
CA GLY A 70 13.14 15.99 7.87
C GLY A 70 12.76 14.98 6.80
N THR A 71 12.08 13.91 7.23
CA THR A 71 11.61 12.81 6.41
C THR A 71 10.13 12.63 6.64
N SER A 72 9.43 12.11 5.69
CA SER A 72 8.05 11.66 5.82
C SER A 72 7.91 10.16 5.56
N GLY A 73 6.75 9.63 5.87
CA GLY A 73 6.37 8.26 5.52
C GLY A 73 4.89 8.20 5.28
N HIS A 74 4.45 7.19 4.55
CA HIS A 74 3.05 6.92 4.27
C HIS A 74 2.66 5.52 4.77
N LEU A 75 1.36 5.27 4.87
CA LEU A 75 0.85 3.94 5.16
C LEU A 75 1.21 2.99 4.00
N VAL A 76 1.79 1.83 4.28
CA VAL A 76 1.94 0.76 3.29
C VAL A 76 0.62 -0.01 3.14
N GLY A 77 0.02 -0.41 4.27
CA GLY A 77 -1.33 -0.94 4.35
C GLY A 77 -1.51 -2.41 3.99
N GLY A 78 -0.49 -3.08 3.46
CA GLY A 78 -0.60 -4.47 3.02
C GLY A 78 -0.95 -5.44 4.15
N VAL A 79 -0.43 -5.22 5.36
CA VAL A 79 -0.79 -6.00 6.56
C VAL A 79 -2.26 -5.84 6.93
N LEU A 80 -2.75 -4.60 6.94
CA LEU A 80 -4.15 -4.27 7.23
C LEU A 80 -5.10 -5.02 6.29
N VAL A 81 -4.83 -4.93 4.99
CA VAL A 81 -5.66 -5.55 3.96
C VAL A 81 -5.59 -7.08 4.03
N ALA A 82 -4.40 -7.64 4.23
CA ALA A 82 -4.21 -9.08 4.30
C ALA A 82 -4.89 -9.73 5.51
N ILE A 83 -4.93 -9.05 6.64
CA ILE A 83 -5.64 -9.54 7.85
C ILE A 83 -7.16 -9.56 7.62
N LEU A 84 -7.73 -8.56 6.95
CA LEU A 84 -9.17 -8.44 6.72
C LEU A 84 -9.69 -9.34 5.59
N LEU A 85 -8.92 -9.50 4.52
CA LEU A 85 -9.35 -10.19 3.29
C LEU A 85 -8.70 -11.56 3.10
N GLY A 86 -7.72 -11.88 3.94
CA GLY A 86 -6.79 -12.96 3.68
C GLY A 86 -5.66 -12.54 2.73
N PRO A 87 -4.55 -13.30 2.68
CA PRO A 87 -3.34 -12.86 2.00
C PRO A 87 -3.53 -12.73 0.49
N TRP A 88 -4.26 -13.65 -0.13
CA TRP A 88 -4.42 -13.68 -1.59
C TRP A 88 -5.27 -12.51 -2.10
N ALA A 89 -6.43 -12.26 -1.50
CA ALA A 89 -7.26 -11.12 -1.87
C ALA A 89 -6.59 -9.79 -1.48
N GLY A 90 -5.84 -9.78 -0.37
CA GLY A 90 -5.03 -8.63 0.03
C GLY A 90 -3.98 -8.25 -1.00
N MET A 91 -3.24 -9.22 -1.54
CA MET A 91 -2.27 -9.00 -2.62
C MET A 91 -2.93 -8.40 -3.87
N LEU A 92 -4.13 -8.87 -4.25
CA LEU A 92 -4.85 -8.34 -5.40
C LEU A 92 -5.33 -6.90 -5.19
N VAL A 93 -5.80 -6.57 -3.98
CA VAL A 93 -6.16 -5.21 -3.61
C VAL A 93 -4.96 -4.28 -3.68
N MET A 94 -3.83 -4.65 -3.08
CA MET A 94 -2.60 -3.86 -3.13
C MET A 94 -2.08 -3.70 -4.56
N THR A 95 -2.18 -4.74 -5.38
CA THR A 95 -1.84 -4.67 -6.80
C THR A 95 -2.69 -3.62 -7.53
N ALA A 96 -4.00 -3.58 -7.28
CA ALA A 96 -4.89 -2.58 -7.90
C ALA A 96 -4.52 -1.16 -7.46
N VAL A 97 -4.20 -0.96 -6.18
CA VAL A 97 -3.78 0.34 -5.64
C VAL A 97 -2.48 0.80 -6.29
N VAL A 98 -1.41 0.01 -6.18
CA VAL A 98 -0.09 0.36 -6.73
C VAL A 98 -0.12 0.54 -8.26
N ALA A 99 -0.90 -0.28 -8.97
CA ALA A 99 -1.05 -0.13 -10.43
C ALA A 99 -1.75 1.18 -10.81
N VAL A 100 -2.79 1.57 -10.10
CA VAL A 100 -3.48 2.85 -10.36
C VAL A 100 -2.56 4.03 -10.03
N GLN A 101 -1.81 3.96 -8.93
CA GLN A 101 -0.85 4.99 -8.54
C GLN A 101 0.25 5.17 -9.59
N GLY A 102 0.89 4.08 -10.03
CA GLY A 102 1.93 4.15 -11.05
C GLY A 102 1.42 4.57 -12.43
N LEU A 103 0.22 4.09 -12.84
CA LEU A 103 -0.33 4.35 -14.18
C LEU A 103 -0.97 5.74 -14.31
N LEU A 104 -1.69 6.21 -13.29
CA LEU A 104 -2.44 7.47 -13.39
C LEU A 104 -1.72 8.63 -12.73
N PHE A 105 -1.02 8.40 -11.63
CA PHE A 105 -0.44 9.45 -10.79
C PHE A 105 1.10 9.53 -10.92
N GLN A 106 1.71 8.60 -11.64
CA GLN A 106 3.17 8.43 -11.75
C GLN A 106 3.87 8.22 -10.41
N ASP A 107 3.12 7.74 -9.44
CA ASP A 107 3.63 7.39 -8.13
C ASP A 107 4.25 5.98 -8.19
N GLY A 108 5.50 5.92 -8.58
CA GLY A 108 6.27 4.72 -8.88
C GLY A 108 6.51 4.48 -10.37
N GLY A 109 7.66 3.88 -10.68
CA GLY A 109 8.08 3.57 -12.05
C GLY A 109 7.23 2.45 -12.67
N LEU A 110 6.97 2.54 -13.98
CA LEU A 110 6.20 1.51 -14.70
C LEU A 110 6.97 0.19 -14.80
N LEU A 111 8.28 0.25 -15.00
CA LEU A 111 9.13 -0.94 -14.99
C LEU A 111 9.34 -1.45 -13.56
N GLU A 112 9.43 -0.56 -12.60
CA GLU A 112 9.60 -0.83 -11.18
C GLU A 112 8.28 -1.24 -10.48
N MET A 113 7.14 -1.13 -11.16
CA MET A 113 5.83 -1.50 -10.59
C MET A 113 5.79 -2.96 -10.11
N GLY A 114 6.50 -3.87 -10.78
CA GLY A 114 6.64 -5.25 -10.32
C GLY A 114 7.31 -5.34 -8.95
N ALA A 115 8.36 -4.56 -8.70
CA ALA A 115 9.04 -4.46 -7.41
C ALA A 115 8.15 -3.76 -6.36
N ASN A 116 7.47 -2.68 -6.72
CA ASN A 116 6.56 -1.98 -5.82
C ASN A 116 5.42 -2.91 -5.35
N ILE A 117 4.79 -3.68 -6.25
CA ILE A 117 3.77 -4.67 -5.89
C ILE A 117 4.37 -5.79 -5.03
N LEU A 118 5.58 -6.27 -5.36
CA LEU A 118 6.27 -7.31 -4.59
C LEU A 118 6.51 -6.86 -3.15
N ASN A 119 7.08 -5.67 -2.97
CA ASN A 119 7.51 -5.16 -1.69
C ASN A 119 6.32 -4.69 -0.83
N MET A 120 5.39 -3.93 -1.39
CA MET A 120 4.28 -3.32 -0.65
C MET A 120 3.03 -4.21 -0.58
N GLY A 121 2.80 -5.05 -1.57
CA GLY A 121 1.61 -5.90 -1.65
C GLY A 121 1.87 -7.33 -1.20
N ILE A 122 2.86 -8.00 -1.80
CA ILE A 122 3.07 -9.43 -1.59
C ILE A 122 3.82 -9.70 -0.28
N LEU A 123 4.97 -9.08 -0.09
CA LEU A 123 5.82 -9.30 1.08
C LEU A 123 5.11 -8.91 2.38
N THR A 124 4.46 -7.75 2.40
CA THR A 124 3.71 -7.28 3.56
C THR A 124 2.51 -8.17 3.88
N ALA A 125 1.78 -8.65 2.86
CA ALA A 125 0.65 -9.56 3.06
C ALA A 125 1.11 -10.91 3.63
N VAL A 126 2.24 -11.46 3.17
CA VAL A 126 2.78 -12.72 3.67
C VAL A 126 3.20 -12.58 5.12
N ILE A 127 3.96 -11.54 5.47
CA ILE A 127 4.43 -11.30 6.83
C ILE A 127 3.24 -11.03 7.76
N GLY A 128 2.37 -10.09 7.37
CA GLY A 128 1.24 -9.67 8.19
C GLY A 128 0.28 -10.80 8.50
N TYR A 129 -0.18 -11.49 7.47
CA TYR A 129 -1.11 -12.60 7.64
C TYR A 129 -0.47 -13.81 8.33
N GLY A 130 0.79 -14.11 8.00
CA GLY A 130 1.52 -15.21 8.62
C GLY A 130 1.63 -15.06 10.14
N LEU A 131 2.05 -13.89 10.62
CA LEU A 131 2.15 -13.60 12.04
C LEU A 131 0.78 -13.51 12.72
N TYR A 132 -0.19 -12.85 12.10
CA TYR A 132 -1.56 -12.77 12.63
C TYR A 132 -2.19 -14.15 12.81
N ARG A 133 -2.03 -15.05 11.84
CA ARG A 133 -2.59 -16.40 11.90
C ARG A 133 -2.09 -17.20 13.09
N ALA A 134 -0.85 -16.97 13.54
CA ALA A 134 -0.28 -17.66 14.70
C ALA A 134 -0.95 -17.27 16.03
N VAL A 135 -1.66 -16.13 16.09
CA VAL A 135 -2.26 -15.59 17.32
C VAL A 135 -3.78 -15.46 17.28
N THR A 136 -4.44 -16.03 16.29
CA THR A 136 -5.91 -15.92 16.13
C THR A 136 -6.72 -16.42 17.31
N THR A 137 -6.19 -17.39 18.09
CA THR A 137 -6.81 -17.94 19.28
C THR A 137 -6.38 -17.24 20.58
N GLN A 138 -5.47 -16.29 20.49
CA GLN A 138 -4.93 -15.58 21.65
C GLN A 138 -5.84 -14.42 22.11
N SER A 139 -5.49 -13.84 23.26
CA SER A 139 -6.20 -12.67 23.77
C SER A 139 -6.16 -11.49 22.78
N ARG A 140 -7.15 -10.59 22.90
CA ARG A 140 -7.21 -9.39 22.07
C ARG A 140 -5.94 -8.54 22.16
N ALA A 141 -5.36 -8.42 23.37
CA ALA A 141 -4.12 -7.68 23.55
C ALA A 141 -2.96 -8.33 22.80
N ALA A 142 -2.83 -9.66 22.85
CA ALA A 142 -1.81 -10.39 22.12
C ALA A 142 -2.00 -10.23 20.59
N LYS A 143 -3.25 -10.32 20.10
CA LYS A 143 -3.55 -10.07 18.67
C LYS A 143 -3.09 -8.68 18.24
N LEU A 144 -3.47 -7.62 18.97
CA LEU A 144 -3.12 -6.24 18.63
C LEU A 144 -1.61 -5.99 18.72
N ALA A 145 -0.93 -6.54 19.72
CA ALA A 145 0.53 -6.46 19.83
C ALA A 145 1.23 -7.14 18.64
N THR A 146 0.77 -8.34 18.25
CA THR A 146 1.32 -9.05 17.09
C THR A 146 1.02 -8.33 15.79
N ILE A 147 -0.15 -7.73 15.63
CA ILE A 147 -0.51 -6.90 14.48
C ILE A 147 0.43 -5.72 14.35
N GLY A 148 0.68 -4.99 15.44
CA GLY A 148 1.60 -3.86 15.44
C GLY A 148 3.03 -4.27 15.08
N PHE A 149 3.51 -5.36 15.66
CA PHE A 149 4.82 -5.92 15.34
C PHE A 149 4.91 -6.38 13.88
N ALA A 150 3.87 -7.05 13.36
CA ALA A 150 3.81 -7.52 11.98
C ALA A 150 3.82 -6.34 10.99
N ALA A 151 3.09 -5.28 11.30
CA ALA A 151 3.07 -4.05 10.50
C ALA A 151 4.44 -3.39 10.46
N TRP A 152 5.07 -3.21 11.61
CA TRP A 152 6.45 -2.69 11.70
C TRP A 152 7.45 -3.57 10.95
N LEU A 153 7.41 -4.88 11.17
CA LEU A 153 8.34 -5.83 10.53
C LEU A 153 8.15 -5.85 9.02
N SER A 154 6.92 -5.69 8.52
CA SER A 154 6.64 -5.67 7.08
C SER A 154 7.26 -4.44 6.40
N VAL A 155 7.26 -3.28 7.04
CA VAL A 155 7.95 -2.08 6.56
C VAL A 155 9.47 -2.31 6.52
N MET A 156 10.02 -2.89 7.57
CA MET A 156 11.45 -3.24 7.62
C MET A 156 11.86 -4.22 6.51
N ALA A 157 11.04 -5.24 6.28
CA ALA A 157 11.29 -6.22 5.24
C ALA A 157 11.18 -5.60 3.83
N SER A 158 10.22 -4.71 3.59
CA SER A 158 10.08 -3.97 2.33
C SER A 158 11.28 -3.05 2.09
N ALA A 159 11.72 -2.32 3.11
CA ALA A 159 12.91 -1.46 3.04
C ALA A 159 14.19 -2.27 2.75
N LEU A 160 14.33 -3.44 3.36
CA LEU A 160 15.45 -4.35 3.08
C LEU A 160 15.39 -4.88 1.63
N ALA A 161 14.22 -5.31 1.16
CA ALA A 161 14.03 -5.79 -0.21
C ALA A 161 14.39 -4.69 -1.23
N THR A 162 13.85 -3.48 -1.04
CA THR A 162 14.18 -2.31 -1.88
C THR A 162 15.68 -2.00 -1.85
N SER A 163 16.34 -2.09 -0.69
CA SER A 163 17.79 -1.88 -0.58
C SER A 163 18.58 -2.90 -1.40
N LEU A 164 18.18 -4.18 -1.37
CA LEU A 164 18.80 -5.24 -2.16
C LEU A 164 18.57 -5.03 -3.66
N GLU A 165 17.37 -4.62 -4.06
CA GLU A 165 17.03 -4.34 -5.46
C GLU A 165 17.86 -3.17 -6.02
N ILE A 166 18.03 -2.08 -5.27
CA ILE A 166 18.83 -0.92 -5.65
C ILE A 166 20.33 -1.29 -5.71
N TRP A 167 20.82 -2.08 -4.75
CA TRP A 167 22.19 -2.58 -4.77
C TRP A 167 22.45 -3.48 -5.99
N LEU A 168 21.58 -4.44 -6.27
CA LEU A 168 21.68 -5.32 -7.45
C LEU A 168 21.62 -4.53 -8.76
N SER A 169 20.99 -3.35 -8.73
CA SER A 169 20.91 -2.43 -9.87
C SER A 169 22.15 -1.56 -10.01
N GLY A 170 23.10 -1.61 -9.07
CA GLY A 170 24.36 -0.87 -9.11
C GLY A 170 24.25 0.60 -8.68
N ASN A 171 23.12 1.05 -8.14
CA ASN A 171 22.89 2.46 -7.80
C ASN A 171 23.36 2.84 -6.40
N ALA A 172 23.62 1.87 -5.52
CA ALA A 172 24.16 2.11 -4.18
C ALA A 172 24.98 0.93 -3.67
N ARG A 173 25.88 1.21 -2.71
CA ARG A 173 26.66 0.17 -2.03
C ARG A 173 25.84 -0.44 -0.90
N LEU A 174 25.89 -1.78 -0.77
CA LEU A 174 25.08 -2.54 0.18
C LEU A 174 25.29 -2.11 1.63
N GLU A 175 26.56 -1.88 2.00
CA GLU A 175 26.97 -1.53 3.36
C GLU A 175 26.46 -0.15 3.81
N ILE A 176 26.06 0.68 2.86
CA ILE A 176 25.57 2.04 3.13
C ILE A 176 24.06 2.10 3.00
N ILE A 177 23.48 1.50 1.95
CA ILE A 177 22.04 1.62 1.70
C ILE A 177 21.20 0.84 2.73
N ILE A 178 21.63 -0.35 3.15
CA ILE A 178 20.84 -1.13 4.13
C ILE A 178 20.68 -0.37 5.44
N PRO A 179 21.75 0.07 6.14
CA PRO A 179 21.56 0.81 7.39
C PRO A 179 20.78 2.11 7.20
N ALA A 180 21.01 2.86 6.10
CA ALA A 180 20.28 4.10 5.84
C ALA A 180 18.78 3.85 5.69
N MET A 181 18.38 2.89 4.86
CA MET A 181 16.99 2.51 4.64
C MET A 181 16.35 1.98 5.93
N LEU A 182 17.01 1.07 6.64
CA LEU A 182 16.44 0.46 7.84
C LEU A 182 16.25 1.46 8.98
N ILE A 183 17.17 2.42 9.18
CA ILE A 183 17.05 3.44 10.22
C ILE A 183 15.82 4.32 9.95
N VAL A 184 15.67 4.84 8.75
CA VAL A 184 14.53 5.69 8.39
C VAL A 184 13.22 4.91 8.48
N HIS A 185 13.19 3.71 7.89
CA HIS A 185 11.97 2.89 7.83
C HIS A 185 11.60 2.27 9.18
N ALA A 186 12.54 2.15 10.14
CA ALA A 186 12.19 1.77 11.51
C ALA A 186 11.23 2.79 12.17
N LEU A 187 11.44 4.07 11.90
CA LEU A 187 10.58 5.15 12.40
C LEU A 187 9.25 5.21 11.64
N ILE A 188 9.28 5.08 10.32
CA ILE A 188 8.07 5.00 9.48
C ILE A 188 7.21 3.80 9.90
N GLY A 189 7.86 2.66 10.16
CA GLY A 189 7.19 1.44 10.62
C GLY A 189 6.44 1.59 11.95
N ILE A 190 6.87 2.51 12.83
CA ILE A 190 6.10 2.84 14.04
C ILE A 190 4.76 3.47 13.65
N GLY A 191 4.75 4.40 12.70
CA GLY A 191 3.53 5.00 12.16
C GLY A 191 2.61 3.95 11.53
N GLU A 192 3.16 3.08 10.68
CA GLU A 192 2.45 1.93 10.10
C GLU A 192 1.80 1.05 11.18
N ALA A 193 2.57 0.69 12.23
CA ALA A 193 2.09 -0.12 13.34
C ALA A 193 0.92 0.55 14.09
N LEU A 194 1.05 1.83 14.41
CA LEU A 194 0.03 2.58 15.13
C LEU A 194 -1.27 2.69 14.34
N ILE A 195 -1.19 3.04 13.05
CA ILE A 195 -2.35 3.17 12.15
C ILE A 195 -3.03 1.80 11.98
N THR A 196 -2.25 0.75 11.73
CA THR A 196 -2.78 -0.60 11.53
C THR A 196 -3.45 -1.14 12.79
N VAL A 197 -2.83 -0.96 13.97
CA VAL A 197 -3.42 -1.35 15.26
C VAL A 197 -4.69 -0.56 15.56
N ALA A 198 -4.70 0.75 15.31
CA ALA A 198 -5.89 1.58 15.51
C ALA A 198 -7.05 1.14 14.60
N ALA A 199 -6.78 0.94 13.31
CA ALA A 199 -7.79 0.51 12.33
C ALA A 199 -8.35 -0.88 12.67
N LEU A 200 -7.50 -1.89 12.87
CA LEU A 200 -7.96 -3.25 13.19
C LEU A 200 -8.54 -3.34 14.60
N GLY A 201 -8.02 -2.58 15.55
CA GLY A 201 -8.60 -2.47 16.89
C GLY A 201 -9.99 -1.87 16.89
N PHE A 202 -10.24 -0.87 16.03
CA PHE A 202 -11.57 -0.31 15.81
C PHE A 202 -12.50 -1.36 15.17
N ILE A 203 -12.05 -2.06 14.12
CA ILE A 203 -12.82 -3.10 13.44
C ILE A 203 -13.16 -4.25 14.40
N LEU A 204 -12.21 -4.71 15.22
CA LEU A 204 -12.45 -5.73 16.25
C LEU A 204 -13.50 -5.32 17.29
N ARG A 205 -13.71 -4.01 17.49
CA ARG A 205 -14.76 -3.52 18.41
C ARG A 205 -16.12 -3.39 17.76
N THR A 206 -16.13 -2.90 16.52
CA THR A 206 -17.38 -2.50 15.85
C THR A 206 -17.90 -3.55 14.90
N ARG A 207 -17.01 -4.30 14.25
CA ARG A 207 -17.32 -5.32 13.25
C ARG A 207 -16.39 -6.54 13.33
N PRO A 208 -16.40 -7.25 14.48
CA PRO A 208 -15.57 -8.44 14.69
C PRO A 208 -15.85 -9.55 13.66
N ASP A 209 -17.04 -9.56 13.07
CA ASP A 209 -17.43 -10.46 11.99
C ASP A 209 -16.54 -10.33 10.72
N LEU A 210 -15.99 -9.16 10.45
CA LEU A 210 -15.04 -8.96 9.34
C LEU A 210 -13.68 -9.61 9.57
N MET A 211 -13.36 -9.91 10.83
CA MET A 211 -12.12 -10.61 11.21
C MET A 211 -12.35 -12.10 11.53
N GLY A 212 -13.50 -12.65 11.14
CA GLY A 212 -13.84 -14.05 11.36
C GLY A 212 -14.22 -14.41 12.80
N GLU A 213 -14.44 -13.43 13.68
CA GLU A 213 -14.96 -13.67 15.02
C GLU A 213 -16.49 -13.81 14.97
N THR A 214 -17.00 -14.89 15.57
CA THR A 214 -18.44 -15.15 15.65
C THR A 214 -19.10 -14.14 16.59
N SER A 215 -19.89 -13.24 16.04
CA SER A 215 -20.71 -12.31 16.81
C SER A 215 -22.19 -12.62 16.59
N ALA A 216 -22.95 -12.74 17.66
CA ALA A 216 -24.39 -12.99 17.64
C ALA A 216 -25.22 -11.84 17.00
N SER A 217 -24.59 -10.73 16.61
CA SER A 217 -25.21 -9.54 16.06
C SER A 217 -24.60 -9.08 14.75
N ALA A 218 -24.35 -9.98 13.80
CA ALA A 218 -24.04 -9.57 12.43
C ALA A 218 -25.28 -8.89 11.82
N GLN A 219 -25.47 -7.60 12.09
CA GLN A 219 -26.51 -6.80 11.45
C GLN A 219 -26.23 -6.76 9.95
N GLY A 220 -27.05 -7.46 9.19
CA GLY A 220 -26.94 -7.67 7.74
C GLY A 220 -27.26 -6.45 6.87
N GLY A 221 -27.03 -5.24 7.36
CA GLY A 221 -27.27 -4.02 6.59
C GLY A 221 -26.08 -3.63 5.71
N ARG A 222 -26.32 -2.92 4.59
CA ARG A 222 -25.28 -2.36 3.70
C ARG A 222 -24.62 -1.08 4.26
N GLY A 223 -25.01 -0.61 5.46
CA GLY A 223 -24.49 0.62 6.07
C GLY A 223 -22.97 0.66 6.26
N TRP A 224 -22.34 -0.50 6.47
CA TRP A 224 -20.89 -0.59 6.60
C TRP A 224 -20.13 -0.25 5.30
N ILE A 225 -20.77 -0.47 4.13
CA ILE A 225 -20.21 -0.07 2.83
C ILE A 225 -20.12 1.45 2.73
N PHE A 226 -21.24 2.12 3.05
CA PHE A 226 -21.28 3.58 3.10
C PHE A 226 -20.31 4.16 4.12
N ALA A 227 -20.21 3.56 5.29
CA ALA A 227 -19.26 3.97 6.32
C ALA A 227 -17.80 3.85 5.82
N GLY A 228 -17.44 2.74 5.19
CA GLY A 228 -16.10 2.53 4.65
C GLY A 228 -15.74 3.54 3.55
N VAL A 229 -16.65 3.77 2.60
CA VAL A 229 -16.45 4.77 1.54
C VAL A 229 -16.37 6.19 2.13
N SER A 230 -17.21 6.51 3.11
CA SER A 230 -17.17 7.81 3.79
C SER A 230 -15.86 8.04 4.53
N ILE A 231 -15.33 7.02 5.21
CA ILE A 231 -14.01 7.10 5.87
C ILE A 231 -12.93 7.34 4.82
N SER A 232 -12.92 6.62 3.70
CA SER A 232 -11.97 6.82 2.62
C SER A 232 -12.04 8.24 2.05
N LEU A 233 -13.26 8.77 1.87
CA LEU A 233 -13.45 10.15 1.41
C LEU A 233 -12.93 11.17 2.42
N VAL A 234 -13.18 10.98 3.71
CA VAL A 234 -12.63 11.85 4.77
C VAL A 234 -11.10 11.85 4.72
N VAL A 235 -10.48 10.70 4.52
CA VAL A 235 -9.03 10.58 4.38
C VAL A 235 -8.54 11.37 3.15
N VAL A 236 -9.19 11.25 1.99
CA VAL A 236 -8.86 12.06 0.80
C VAL A 236 -8.97 13.56 1.09
N LEU A 237 -10.01 13.99 1.82
CA LEU A 237 -10.17 15.41 2.17
C LEU A 237 -9.04 15.94 3.07
N LEU A 238 -8.35 15.07 3.78
CA LEU A 238 -7.20 15.42 4.60
C LEU A 238 -5.87 15.39 3.82
N SER A 239 -5.83 14.92 2.57
CA SER A 239 -4.60 14.82 1.78
C SER A 239 -3.81 16.13 1.61
N PRO A 240 -4.42 17.34 1.55
CA PRO A 240 -3.65 18.57 1.51
C PRO A 240 -2.85 18.89 2.80
N LEU A 241 -3.06 18.11 3.88
CA LEU A 241 -2.29 18.21 5.12
C LEU A 241 -1.06 17.28 5.14
N ALA A 242 -0.81 16.55 4.05
CA ALA A 242 0.35 15.68 3.92
C ALA A 242 1.65 16.47 4.09
N SER A 243 2.67 15.84 4.70
CA SER A 243 4.00 16.42 4.82
C SER A 243 4.60 16.65 3.44
N ALA A 244 5.28 17.78 3.26
CA ALA A 244 6.07 18.09 2.08
C ALA A 244 7.52 17.57 2.16
N ASP A 245 7.91 16.96 3.29
CA ASP A 245 9.23 16.35 3.43
C ASP A 245 9.36 15.14 2.49
N PRO A 246 10.57 14.85 1.97
CA PRO A 246 10.81 13.65 1.16
C PRO A 246 10.46 12.38 1.94
N ASP A 247 9.97 11.37 1.24
CA ASP A 247 9.70 10.07 1.86
C ASP A 247 11.00 9.33 2.25
N GLY A 248 10.87 8.17 2.90
CA GLY A 248 12.01 7.44 3.41
C GLY A 248 12.98 6.99 2.31
N LEU A 249 12.50 6.54 1.15
CA LEU A 249 13.35 6.15 0.03
C LEU A 249 13.99 7.36 -0.64
N GLU A 250 13.19 8.39 -0.90
CA GLU A 250 13.66 9.63 -1.53
C GLU A 250 14.73 10.30 -0.66
N ARG A 251 14.50 10.39 0.65
CA ARG A 251 15.49 10.92 1.60
C ARG A 251 16.81 10.19 1.53
N VAL A 252 16.79 8.87 1.55
CA VAL A 252 18.01 8.05 1.41
C VAL A 252 18.66 8.25 0.03
N ALA A 253 17.87 8.37 -1.04
CA ALA A 253 18.39 8.61 -2.38
C ALA A 253 19.08 9.98 -2.51
N ILE A 254 18.54 11.02 -1.85
CA ILE A 254 19.14 12.36 -1.76
C ILE A 254 20.44 12.28 -0.98
N ASP A 255 20.43 11.72 0.21
CA ASP A 255 21.59 11.67 1.11
C ASP A 255 22.75 10.84 0.54
N LEU A 256 22.44 9.78 -0.21
CA LEU A 256 23.45 8.93 -0.88
C LEU A 256 23.81 9.40 -2.31
N GLY A 257 23.13 10.42 -2.83
CA GLY A 257 23.46 11.08 -4.09
C GLY A 257 22.98 10.36 -5.36
N PHE A 258 22.09 9.36 -5.27
CA PHE A 258 21.57 8.67 -6.44
C PHE A 258 20.14 9.13 -6.87
N ILE A 259 19.57 10.12 -6.22
CA ILE A 259 18.23 10.64 -6.58
C ILE A 259 18.14 11.07 -8.07
N ASN A 260 19.23 11.59 -8.63
CA ASN A 260 19.29 12.06 -10.02
C ASN A 260 19.19 10.93 -11.07
N VAL A 261 19.17 9.67 -10.65
CA VAL A 261 18.95 8.51 -11.54
C VAL A 261 17.46 8.40 -11.91
N ALA A 262 16.57 8.92 -11.07
CA ALA A 262 15.13 8.93 -11.33
C ALA A 262 14.79 9.63 -12.66
N ARG A 263 13.80 9.12 -13.36
CA ARG A 263 13.27 9.67 -14.62
C ARG A 263 11.76 9.82 -14.52
N SER A 264 11.24 10.85 -15.19
CA SER A 264 9.81 11.00 -15.40
C SER A 264 9.24 9.84 -16.20
N GLY A 265 7.97 9.55 -15.99
CA GLY A 265 7.25 8.53 -16.77
C GLY A 265 7.08 8.95 -18.25
N PRO A 266 6.69 8.00 -19.11
CA PRO A 266 6.50 8.28 -20.54
C PRO A 266 5.22 9.08 -20.84
N PHE A 267 4.35 9.28 -19.88
CA PHE A 267 3.11 10.06 -19.98
C PHE A 267 2.72 10.60 -18.60
N GLU A 268 1.97 11.69 -18.58
CA GLU A 268 1.53 12.39 -17.37
C GLU A 268 0.02 12.62 -17.45
N LEU A 269 -0.75 11.81 -16.69
CA LEU A 269 -2.22 11.97 -16.64
C LEU A 269 -2.64 12.85 -15.46
N LEU A 270 -2.25 12.46 -14.27
CA LEU A 270 -2.55 13.15 -13.00
C LEU A 270 -1.28 13.20 -12.13
N PRO A 271 -0.17 13.81 -12.64
CA PRO A 271 1.11 13.75 -11.96
C PRO A 271 1.01 14.33 -10.55
N ASP A 272 1.70 13.68 -9.62
CA ASP A 272 1.79 14.14 -8.21
C ASP A 272 0.41 14.44 -7.58
N TYR A 273 -0.59 13.62 -7.93
CA TYR A 273 -1.97 13.77 -7.45
C TYR A 273 -2.57 15.15 -7.73
N THR A 274 -2.25 15.72 -8.87
CA THR A 274 -2.80 17.01 -9.32
C THR A 274 -3.59 16.87 -10.61
N LEU A 275 -4.57 17.76 -10.79
CA LEU A 275 -5.28 17.93 -12.05
C LEU A 275 -4.53 19.03 -12.83
N PRO A 276 -3.93 18.75 -14.02
CA PRO A 276 -3.07 19.69 -14.72
C PRO A 276 -3.72 21.07 -15.00
N PHE A 277 -5.03 21.09 -15.22
CA PHE A 277 -5.77 22.32 -15.50
C PHE A 277 -6.12 23.15 -14.24
N LEU A 278 -5.96 22.59 -13.03
CA LEU A 278 -6.17 23.29 -11.74
C LEU A 278 -4.86 23.66 -11.04
N GLY A 279 -3.72 23.20 -11.58
CA GLY A 279 -2.40 23.41 -10.98
C GLY A 279 -2.26 22.78 -9.59
N GLU A 280 -1.19 23.17 -8.89
CA GLU A 280 -0.87 22.67 -7.54
C GLU A 280 -1.73 23.42 -6.49
N THR A 281 -2.95 22.99 -6.30
CA THR A 281 -3.88 23.54 -5.31
C THR A 281 -4.46 22.43 -4.43
N PRO A 282 -4.84 22.74 -3.17
CA PRO A 282 -5.50 21.77 -2.30
C PRO A 282 -6.75 21.13 -2.94
N PHE A 283 -7.49 21.91 -3.71
CA PHE A 283 -8.66 21.41 -4.43
C PHE A 283 -8.28 20.44 -5.54
N SER A 284 -7.20 20.70 -6.27
CA SER A 284 -6.63 19.81 -7.30
C SER A 284 -6.27 18.45 -6.70
N THR A 285 -5.54 18.44 -5.57
CA THR A 285 -5.14 17.21 -4.86
C THR A 285 -6.36 16.43 -4.36
N ILE A 286 -7.35 17.10 -3.77
CA ILE A 286 -8.59 16.45 -3.33
C ILE A 286 -9.33 15.83 -4.52
N ALA A 287 -9.49 16.58 -5.61
CA ALA A 287 -10.21 16.09 -6.79
C ALA A 287 -9.50 14.90 -7.44
N ALA A 288 -8.17 14.97 -7.60
CA ALA A 288 -7.35 13.86 -8.09
C ALA A 288 -7.46 12.62 -7.16
N GLY A 289 -7.41 12.84 -5.85
CA GLY A 289 -7.59 11.80 -4.85
C GLY A 289 -8.96 11.13 -4.91
N VAL A 290 -10.05 11.91 -5.07
CA VAL A 290 -11.41 11.35 -5.23
C VAL A 290 -11.50 10.51 -6.50
N ILE A 291 -10.95 11.00 -7.62
CA ILE A 291 -10.92 10.26 -8.88
C ILE A 291 -10.18 8.92 -8.69
N GLY A 292 -8.97 8.95 -8.14
CA GLY A 292 -8.17 7.75 -7.91
C GLY A 292 -8.86 6.77 -6.94
N MET A 293 -9.39 7.27 -5.83
CA MET A 293 -10.15 6.48 -4.86
C MET A 293 -11.33 5.73 -5.53
N LEU A 294 -12.10 6.40 -6.38
CA LEU A 294 -13.22 5.78 -7.09
C LEU A 294 -12.74 4.75 -8.11
N ILE A 295 -11.67 5.03 -8.85
CA ILE A 295 -11.10 4.11 -9.82
C ILE A 295 -10.60 2.84 -9.16
N VAL A 296 -9.81 2.93 -8.07
CA VAL A 296 -9.31 1.73 -7.37
C VAL A 296 -10.43 0.93 -6.72
N LEU A 297 -11.47 1.62 -6.18
CA LEU A 297 -12.66 0.98 -5.63
C LEU A 297 -13.35 0.12 -6.70
N ILE A 298 -13.60 0.70 -7.87
CA ILE A 298 -14.26 0.03 -8.99
C ILE A 298 -13.41 -1.14 -9.49
N ILE A 299 -12.11 -0.93 -9.69
CA ILE A 299 -11.20 -1.98 -10.18
C ILE A 299 -11.16 -3.15 -9.19
N ALA A 300 -10.93 -2.90 -7.91
CA ALA A 300 -10.86 -3.96 -6.90
C ALA A 300 -12.20 -4.68 -6.72
N PHE A 301 -13.32 -3.96 -6.80
CA PHE A 301 -14.66 -4.55 -6.78
C PHE A 301 -14.90 -5.44 -8.01
N MET A 302 -14.54 -4.97 -9.21
CA MET A 302 -14.66 -5.75 -10.45
C MET A 302 -13.79 -7.01 -10.43
N PHE A 303 -12.56 -6.91 -9.95
CA PHE A 303 -11.70 -8.08 -9.72
C PHE A 303 -12.36 -9.09 -8.79
N GLY A 304 -12.87 -8.63 -7.63
CA GLY A 304 -13.59 -9.49 -6.70
C GLY A 304 -14.78 -10.17 -7.36
N LYS A 305 -15.59 -9.44 -8.13
CA LYS A 305 -16.75 -9.98 -8.84
C LYS A 305 -16.36 -10.97 -9.93
N ALA A 306 -15.33 -10.68 -10.72
CA ALA A 306 -14.85 -11.55 -11.79
C ALA A 306 -14.28 -12.87 -11.24
N THR A 307 -13.63 -12.82 -10.08
CA THR A 307 -13.11 -14.03 -9.39
C THR A 307 -14.24 -14.85 -8.79
N GLN A 308 -15.33 -14.24 -8.34
CA GLN A 308 -16.49 -14.93 -7.77
C GLN A 308 -17.34 -15.65 -8.85
N SER A 309 -17.53 -15.03 -10.02
CA SER A 309 -18.43 -15.56 -11.06
C SER A 309 -17.97 -16.86 -11.70
N ARG A 310 -16.73 -17.28 -11.48
CA ARG A 310 -16.20 -18.58 -11.96
C ARG A 310 -16.58 -19.79 -11.07
N LYS A 311 -17.38 -19.57 -10.02
CA LYS A 311 -17.91 -20.62 -9.14
C LYS A 311 -19.26 -21.20 -9.57
N SER A 312 -19.94 -20.57 -10.51
CA SER A 312 -21.19 -21.04 -11.13
C SER A 312 -20.86 -21.77 -12.43
#